data_b38ad5362d3b64560ed104fbaa8a8ab4
#
_entry.id   b38ad5362d3b64560ed104fbaa8a8ab4
#
_cell.length_a   1.000
_cell.length_b   1.000
_cell.length_c   1.000
_cell.angle_alpha   90.00
_cell.angle_beta   90.00
_cell.angle_gamma   90.00
#
_symmetry.space_group_name_H-M   'P 1'
#
loop_
_entity.id
_entity.type
_entity.pdbx_description
1 polymer ?
#
loop_
_entity_poly.entity_id
_entity_poly.type
_entity_poly.pdbx_seq_one_letter_code
_entity_poly.pdbx_strand_id
1 'polypeptide(L)'
;MISKQQGFSLIEVMISFVLIGVGALGLVKLQVLVEQKADFAVHSIEALHLAEQKLEWFRSRGASAAISTLTPAHFDSDIVNGQDHSHPFYTLSWSVPTVSSSGSLKTIYIESYWHDRQGNKQSVELKTMISQFSEFD
;
A
#
# COMPACT_ATOMS: atom_id res chain seq x y z
N MET A 1 2.12 -7.87 70.18
CA MET A 1 2.23 -6.81 69.15
C MET A 1 0.98 -6.87 68.29
N ILE A 2 0.06 -5.93 68.46
CA ILE A 2 -1.18 -5.86 67.67
C ILE A 2 -0.82 -5.03 66.39
N SER A 3 -0.77 -5.69 65.24
CA SER A 3 -0.58 -5.00 63.97
C SER A 3 -1.86 -4.20 63.68
N LYS A 4 -1.72 -2.86 63.60
CA LYS A 4 -2.79 -1.99 63.12
C LYS A 4 -3.06 -2.33 61.65
N GLN A 5 -4.11 -3.06 61.40
CA GLN A 5 -4.69 -3.16 60.05
C GLN A 5 -5.24 -1.76 59.70
N GLN A 6 -4.55 -1.05 58.83
CA GLN A 6 -5.08 0.19 58.23
C GLN A 6 -5.97 -0.25 57.06
N GLY A 7 -7.28 -0.06 57.25
CA GLY A 7 -8.24 -0.30 56.17
C GLY A 7 -8.08 0.78 55.06
N PHE A 8 -8.31 0.40 53.80
CA PHE A 8 -8.34 1.35 52.70
C PHE A 8 -9.42 2.42 52.89
N SER A 9 -9.07 3.67 52.60
CA SER A 9 -10.04 4.75 52.60
C SER A 9 -10.98 4.64 51.43
N LEU A 10 -12.26 4.93 51.61
CA LEU A 10 -13.27 4.92 50.55
C LEU A 10 -12.87 5.87 49.40
N ILE A 11 -12.22 7.00 49.72
CA ILE A 11 -11.70 7.95 48.74
C ILE A 11 -10.57 7.36 47.87
N GLU A 12 -9.71 6.55 48.44
CA GLU A 12 -8.61 5.87 47.74
C GLU A 12 -9.14 4.86 46.73
N VAL A 13 -10.18 4.13 47.06
CA VAL A 13 -10.87 3.22 46.14
C VAL A 13 -11.52 3.98 45.00
N MET A 14 -12.18 5.11 45.26
CA MET A 14 -12.78 5.94 44.22
C MET A 14 -11.71 6.52 43.25
N ILE A 15 -10.61 7.00 43.78
CA ILE A 15 -9.51 7.52 42.95
C ILE A 15 -8.92 6.39 42.09
N SER A 16 -8.75 5.21 42.67
CA SER A 16 -8.25 4.04 41.93
C SER A 16 -9.17 3.64 40.78
N PHE A 17 -10.47 3.66 40.96
CA PHE A 17 -11.44 3.39 39.88
C PHE A 17 -11.37 4.43 38.76
N VAL A 18 -11.23 5.70 39.08
CA VAL A 18 -11.08 6.78 38.10
C VAL A 18 -9.81 6.57 37.28
N LEU A 19 -8.67 6.26 37.94
CA LEU A 19 -7.40 6.02 37.26
C LEU A 19 -7.47 4.81 36.33
N ILE A 20 -8.09 3.70 36.77
CA ILE A 20 -8.32 2.52 35.94
C ILE A 20 -9.19 2.87 34.74
N GLY A 21 -10.27 3.61 34.93
CA GLY A 21 -11.16 4.04 33.87
C GLY A 21 -10.44 4.88 32.79
N VAL A 22 -9.66 5.86 33.21
CA VAL A 22 -8.85 6.69 32.30
C VAL A 22 -7.82 5.84 31.55
N GLY A 23 -7.13 4.94 32.25
CA GLY A 23 -6.17 4.02 31.65
C GLY A 23 -6.80 3.10 30.60
N ALA A 24 -7.97 2.54 30.90
CA ALA A 24 -8.71 1.67 30.00
C ALA A 24 -9.11 2.40 28.70
N LEU A 25 -9.58 3.64 28.80
CA LEU A 25 -9.92 4.47 27.62
C LEU A 25 -8.69 4.76 26.75
N GLY A 26 -7.52 4.96 27.34
CA GLY A 26 -6.25 5.11 26.63
C GLY A 26 -5.88 3.86 25.83
N LEU A 27 -6.03 2.68 26.45
CA LEU A 27 -5.76 1.40 25.77
C LEU A 27 -6.69 1.14 24.59
N VAL A 28 -7.98 1.44 24.72
CA VAL A 28 -8.95 1.30 23.62
C VAL A 28 -8.54 2.17 22.41
N LYS A 29 -8.13 3.42 22.63
CA LYS A 29 -7.66 4.29 21.56
C LYS A 29 -6.40 3.74 20.88
N LEU A 30 -5.48 3.19 21.65
CA LEU A 30 -4.27 2.57 21.13
C LEU A 30 -4.60 1.36 20.26
N GLN A 31 -5.53 0.52 20.68
CA GLN A 31 -5.98 -0.65 19.94
C GLN A 31 -6.53 -0.26 18.56
N VAL A 32 -7.39 0.75 18.50
CA VAL A 32 -7.93 1.26 17.22
C VAL A 32 -6.79 1.74 16.29
N LEU A 33 -5.80 2.43 16.83
CA LEU A 33 -4.65 2.87 16.03
C LEU A 33 -3.84 1.70 15.47
N VAL A 34 -3.61 0.67 16.29
CA VAL A 34 -2.89 -0.54 15.88
C VAL A 34 -3.66 -1.28 14.79
N GLU A 35 -4.98 -1.42 14.93
CA GLU A 35 -5.82 -2.04 13.89
C GLU A 35 -5.77 -1.29 12.56
N GLN A 36 -5.84 0.04 12.58
CA GLN A 36 -5.71 0.85 11.36
C GLN A 36 -4.36 0.67 10.68
N LYS A 37 -3.27 0.63 11.45
CA LYS A 37 -1.93 0.40 10.91
C LYS A 37 -1.74 -1.02 10.36
N ALA A 38 -2.32 -2.00 11.02
CA ALA A 38 -2.29 -3.38 10.54
C ALA A 38 -3.10 -3.54 9.24
N ASP A 39 -4.28 -2.95 9.15
CA ASP A 39 -5.12 -2.94 7.96
C ASP A 39 -4.38 -2.29 6.77
N PHE A 40 -3.77 -1.12 6.99
CA PHE A 40 -2.93 -0.46 5.99
C PHE A 40 -1.77 -1.35 5.53
N ALA A 41 -1.07 -2.03 6.46
CA ALA A 41 0.07 -2.88 6.13
C ALA A 41 -0.33 -4.06 5.24
N VAL A 42 -1.45 -4.73 5.55
CA VAL A 42 -1.96 -5.85 4.75
C VAL A 42 -2.34 -5.38 3.34
N HIS A 43 -3.12 -4.32 3.24
CA HIS A 43 -3.55 -3.79 1.94
C HIS A 43 -2.39 -3.21 1.12
N SER A 44 -1.39 -2.62 1.76
CA SER A 44 -0.21 -2.10 1.04
C SER A 44 0.63 -3.19 0.39
N ILE A 45 0.74 -4.37 1.02
CA ILE A 45 1.44 -5.52 0.42
C ILE A 45 0.71 -6.00 -0.83
N GLU A 46 -0.60 -6.16 -0.77
CA GLU A 46 -1.41 -6.59 -1.91
C GLU A 46 -1.38 -5.56 -3.04
N ALA A 47 -1.56 -4.28 -2.71
CA ALA A 47 -1.47 -3.17 -3.65
C ALA A 47 -0.09 -3.10 -4.33
N LEU A 48 0.99 -3.31 -3.57
CA LEU A 48 2.35 -3.37 -4.09
C LEU A 48 2.50 -4.54 -5.07
N HIS A 49 2.01 -5.72 -4.71
CA HIS A 49 2.07 -6.90 -5.56
C HIS A 49 1.38 -6.69 -6.91
N LEU A 50 0.19 -6.07 -6.91
CA LEU A 50 -0.52 -5.71 -8.15
C LEU A 50 0.27 -4.70 -8.98
N ALA A 51 0.87 -3.71 -8.34
CA ALA A 51 1.71 -2.73 -9.03
C ALA A 51 2.99 -3.37 -9.62
N GLU A 52 3.62 -4.31 -8.90
CA GLU A 52 4.77 -5.09 -9.38
C GLU A 52 4.41 -5.99 -10.57
N GLN A 53 3.27 -6.66 -10.54
CA GLN A 53 2.77 -7.45 -11.67
C GLN A 53 2.60 -6.59 -12.92
N LYS A 54 2.03 -5.39 -12.76
CA LYS A 54 1.87 -4.47 -13.88
C LYS A 54 3.21 -3.95 -14.39
N LEU A 55 4.15 -3.70 -13.49
CA LEU A 55 5.50 -3.32 -13.83
C LEU A 55 6.19 -4.42 -14.65
N GLU A 56 6.09 -5.66 -14.19
CA GLU A 56 6.70 -6.80 -14.88
C GLU A 56 6.08 -7.01 -16.26
N TRP A 57 4.77 -6.78 -16.40
CA TRP A 57 4.12 -6.78 -17.71
C TRP A 57 4.74 -5.75 -18.67
N PHE A 58 5.07 -4.55 -18.18
CA PHE A 58 5.76 -3.55 -19.00
C PHE A 58 7.21 -3.93 -19.29
N ARG A 59 7.92 -4.53 -18.33
CA ARG A 59 9.32 -4.94 -18.49
C ARG A 59 9.49 -6.12 -19.44
N SER A 60 8.65 -7.13 -19.30
CA SER A 60 8.68 -8.32 -20.13
C SER A 60 8.17 -8.04 -21.56
N ARG A 61 7.40 -6.94 -21.74
CA ARG A 61 6.73 -6.61 -23.01
C ARG A 61 6.12 -7.83 -23.70
N GLY A 62 5.58 -8.77 -22.84
CA GLY A 62 5.18 -10.08 -23.28
C GLY A 62 6.40 -10.83 -23.84
N ALA A 63 6.99 -11.73 -23.05
CA ALA A 63 8.17 -12.53 -23.41
C ALA A 63 8.27 -12.79 -24.92
N SER A 64 9.47 -12.77 -25.46
CA SER A 64 9.72 -12.80 -26.91
C SER A 64 8.68 -13.59 -27.71
N ALA A 65 8.20 -13.11 -28.82
CA ALA A 65 7.16 -13.73 -29.66
C ALA A 65 7.45 -15.21 -30.00
N ALA A 66 8.68 -15.66 -29.78
CA ALA A 66 9.09 -17.07 -29.95
C ALA A 66 8.64 -17.98 -28.80
N ILE A 67 8.36 -17.47 -27.61
CA ILE A 67 8.09 -18.27 -26.40
C ILE A 67 6.68 -18.00 -25.85
N SER A 68 6.03 -16.90 -26.22
CA SER A 68 4.72 -16.49 -25.71
C SER A 68 3.67 -16.40 -26.82
N THR A 69 2.47 -16.88 -26.56
CA THR A 69 1.28 -16.66 -27.42
C THR A 69 0.70 -15.25 -27.27
N LEU A 70 1.23 -14.46 -26.32
CA LEU A 70 0.83 -13.07 -26.11
C LEU A 70 1.60 -12.16 -27.06
N THR A 71 0.91 -11.24 -27.69
CA THR A 71 1.54 -10.21 -28.54
C THR A 71 2.42 -9.32 -27.67
N PRO A 72 3.72 -9.17 -27.95
CA PRO A 72 4.59 -8.27 -27.22
C PRO A 72 4.07 -6.83 -27.25
N ALA A 73 4.11 -6.15 -26.11
CA ALA A 73 3.75 -4.74 -26.06
C ALA A 73 4.78 -3.91 -26.82
N HIS A 74 4.30 -3.04 -27.75
CA HIS A 74 5.19 -2.13 -28.46
C HIS A 74 5.58 -0.95 -27.56
N PHE A 75 6.87 -0.66 -27.50
CA PHE A 75 7.41 0.39 -26.64
C PHE A 75 6.73 1.75 -26.89
N ASP A 76 6.44 2.10 -28.13
CA ASP A 76 5.89 3.42 -28.47
C ASP A 76 4.38 3.52 -28.30
N SER A 77 3.63 2.46 -28.66
CA SER A 77 2.16 2.47 -28.67
C SER A 77 1.52 1.97 -27.38
N ASP A 78 2.13 1.00 -26.70
CA ASP A 78 1.47 0.30 -25.61
C ASP A 78 1.92 0.78 -24.22
N ILE A 79 3.12 1.41 -24.13
CA ILE A 79 3.60 2.06 -22.92
C ILE A 79 3.12 3.51 -22.89
N VAL A 80 1.84 3.67 -22.52
CA VAL A 80 1.13 4.94 -22.41
C VAL A 80 0.36 5.00 -21.11
N ASN A 81 -0.17 6.16 -20.77
CA ASN A 81 -1.00 6.33 -19.57
C ASN A 81 -2.22 5.40 -19.61
N GLY A 82 -2.60 4.87 -18.46
CA GLY A 82 -3.77 4.03 -18.36
C GLY A 82 -4.22 3.76 -16.94
N GLN A 83 -5.33 3.05 -16.84
CA GLN A 83 -5.91 2.60 -15.58
C GLN A 83 -6.44 1.17 -15.74
N ASP A 84 -6.46 0.44 -14.63
CA ASP A 84 -7.02 -0.90 -14.54
C ASP A 84 -7.92 -0.99 -13.31
N HIS A 85 -9.18 -1.34 -13.54
CA HIS A 85 -10.23 -1.51 -12.53
C HIS A 85 -10.68 -2.97 -12.44
N SER A 86 -9.91 -3.91 -12.96
CA SER A 86 -10.27 -5.34 -12.98
C SER A 86 -10.33 -5.94 -11.58
N HIS A 87 -9.56 -5.39 -10.62
CA HIS A 87 -9.61 -5.85 -9.25
C HIS A 87 -10.73 -5.13 -8.48
N PRO A 88 -11.57 -5.88 -7.71
CA PRO A 88 -12.75 -5.29 -7.05
C PRO A 88 -12.40 -4.27 -5.93
N PHE A 89 -11.21 -4.36 -5.36
CA PHE A 89 -10.80 -3.56 -4.21
C PHE A 89 -9.73 -2.51 -4.53
N TYR A 90 -8.86 -2.79 -5.50
CA TYR A 90 -7.72 -1.94 -5.85
C TYR A 90 -7.91 -1.40 -7.26
N THR A 91 -7.53 -0.15 -7.43
CA THR A 91 -7.43 0.45 -8.75
C THR A 91 -5.96 0.77 -9.03
N LEU A 92 -5.48 0.29 -10.17
CA LEU A 92 -4.16 0.66 -10.67
C LEU A 92 -4.30 1.83 -11.62
N SER A 93 -3.45 2.82 -11.46
CA SER A 93 -3.26 3.87 -12.45
C SER A 93 -1.79 4.03 -12.75
N TRP A 94 -1.45 4.24 -14.01
CA TRP A 94 -0.05 4.48 -14.39
C TRP A 94 0.05 5.66 -15.34
N SER A 95 1.12 6.41 -15.14
CA SER A 95 1.44 7.54 -15.98
C SER A 95 2.84 7.40 -16.54
N VAL A 96 2.97 7.78 -17.80
CA VAL A 96 4.22 7.74 -18.57
C VAL A 96 4.47 9.16 -19.07
N PRO A 97 5.09 10.03 -18.25
CA PRO A 97 5.39 11.38 -18.66
C PRO A 97 6.39 11.34 -19.85
N THR A 98 6.13 12.13 -20.86
CA THR A 98 7.04 12.32 -21.98
C THR A 98 8.24 13.14 -21.52
N VAL A 99 9.27 12.47 -21.01
CA VAL A 99 10.55 13.12 -20.69
C VAL A 99 11.43 13.01 -21.92
N SER A 100 11.50 14.07 -22.67
CA SER A 100 12.25 14.15 -23.94
C SER A 100 13.74 14.38 -23.72
N SER A 101 14.49 13.39 -23.24
CA SER A 101 15.94 13.47 -23.32
C SER A 101 16.57 12.45 -24.26
N SER A 102 15.93 11.37 -24.55
CA SER A 102 16.19 10.47 -25.68
C SER A 102 14.98 9.57 -25.83
N GLY A 103 14.40 9.42 -27.01
CA GLY A 103 13.20 8.61 -27.25
C GLY A 103 13.33 7.12 -26.90
N SER A 104 14.48 6.71 -26.35
CA SER A 104 14.81 5.33 -25.99
C SER A 104 14.51 4.94 -24.54
N LEU A 105 14.11 5.89 -23.67
CA LEU A 105 13.81 5.65 -22.27
C LEU A 105 12.43 6.20 -21.90
N LYS A 106 11.61 5.39 -21.24
CA LYS A 106 10.33 5.82 -20.66
C LYS A 106 10.35 5.61 -19.16
N THR A 107 9.96 6.65 -18.43
CA THR A 107 9.70 6.55 -16.98
C THR A 107 8.24 6.21 -16.77
N ILE A 108 7.96 5.22 -15.93
CA ILE A 108 6.60 4.79 -15.59
C ILE A 108 6.40 4.99 -14.11
N TYR A 109 5.32 5.65 -13.74
CA TYR A 109 4.82 5.75 -12.37
C TYR A 109 3.57 4.90 -12.29
N ILE A 110 3.52 3.96 -11.36
CA ILE A 110 2.38 3.08 -11.13
C ILE A 110 1.88 3.35 -9.72
N GLU A 111 0.64 3.80 -9.60
CA GLU A 111 -0.06 3.96 -8.32
C GLU A 111 -1.11 2.85 -8.20
N SER A 112 -1.05 2.07 -7.14
CA SER A 112 -2.12 1.16 -6.73
C SER A 112 -2.81 1.74 -5.51
N TYR A 113 -4.10 2.03 -5.60
CA TYR A 113 -4.83 2.67 -4.52
C TYR A 113 -6.11 1.91 -4.16
N TRP A 114 -6.52 2.10 -2.91
CA TRP A 114 -7.75 1.56 -2.33
C TRP A 114 -8.37 2.59 -1.37
N HIS A 115 -9.56 2.30 -0.89
CA HIS A 115 -10.19 3.08 0.15
C HIS A 115 -10.21 2.27 1.45
N ASP A 116 -9.77 2.89 2.55
CA ASP A 116 -9.85 2.29 3.86
C ASP A 116 -11.31 2.22 4.36
N ARG A 117 -11.53 1.60 5.53
CA ARG A 117 -12.87 1.47 6.14
C ARG A 117 -13.53 2.81 6.45
N GLN A 118 -12.76 3.89 6.49
CA GLN A 118 -13.22 5.25 6.76
C GLN A 118 -13.49 6.02 5.46
N GLY A 119 -13.23 5.41 4.29
CA GLY A 119 -13.39 6.02 2.98
C GLY A 119 -12.21 6.90 2.55
N ASN A 120 -11.08 6.88 3.28
CA ASN A 120 -9.89 7.63 2.86
C ASN A 120 -9.13 6.86 1.79
N LYS A 121 -8.67 7.57 0.77
CA LYS A 121 -7.79 6.99 -0.26
C LYS A 121 -6.43 6.69 0.36
N GLN A 122 -6.00 5.44 0.24
CA GLN A 122 -4.66 4.97 0.55
C GLN A 122 -4.02 4.51 -0.75
N SER A 123 -2.71 4.67 -0.90
CA SER A 123 -2.02 4.24 -2.12
C SER A 123 -0.59 3.82 -1.88
N VAL A 124 -0.09 3.00 -2.81
CA VAL A 124 1.32 2.65 -2.95
C VAL A 124 1.76 3.04 -4.35
N GLU A 125 2.90 3.68 -4.45
CA GLU A 125 3.45 4.15 -5.72
C GLU A 125 4.77 3.45 -6.02
N LEU A 126 4.93 3.00 -7.26
CA LEU A 126 6.18 2.48 -7.82
C LEU A 126 6.62 3.36 -8.98
N LYS A 127 7.93 3.57 -9.06
CA LYS A 127 8.57 4.27 -10.18
C LYS A 127 9.62 3.37 -10.82
N THR A 128 9.61 3.29 -12.14
CA THR A 128 10.63 2.57 -12.92
C THR A 128 10.98 3.30 -14.20
N MET A 129 12.08 2.88 -14.81
CA MET A 129 12.50 3.32 -16.14
C MET A 129 12.67 2.09 -17.02
N ILE A 130 12.14 2.14 -18.23
CA ILE A 130 12.22 1.07 -19.21
C ILE A 130 12.91 1.60 -20.46
N SER A 131 13.88 0.84 -20.96
CA SER A 131 14.57 1.11 -22.22
C SER A 131 13.81 0.51 -23.41
N GLN A 132 13.92 1.14 -24.56
CA GLN A 132 13.46 0.58 -25.83
C GLN A 132 14.29 -0.65 -26.22
N PHE A 133 15.57 -0.64 -25.85
CA PHE A 133 16.49 -1.74 -26.15
C PHE A 133 16.35 -2.83 -25.07
N SER A 134 16.18 -4.07 -25.51
CA SER A 134 16.20 -5.23 -24.64
C SER A 134 17.64 -5.49 -24.17
N GLU A 135 17.81 -5.92 -22.90
CA GLU A 135 19.12 -6.37 -22.42
C GLU A 135 19.56 -7.70 -23.06
N PHE A 136 18.72 -8.28 -23.90
CA PHE A 136 18.91 -9.60 -24.52
C PHE A 136 18.97 -9.56 -26.04
N ASP A 137 19.21 -8.39 -26.66
CA ASP A 137 19.52 -8.24 -28.07
C ASP A 137 21.03 -8.22 -28.32
#